data_76daba1f343aa05e4fcac8f36b5979e5
#
_entry.id   76daba1f343aa05e4fcac8f36b5979e5
#
_cell.length_a   1.000
_cell.length_b   1.000
_cell.length_c   1.000
_cell.angle_alpha   90.00
_cell.angle_beta   90.00
_cell.angle_gamma   90.00
#
_symmetry.space_group_name_H-M   'P 1'
#
loop_
_entity.id
_entity.type
_entity.pdbx_description
1 polymer ?
#
loop_
_entity_poly.entity_id
_entity_poly.type
_entity_poly.pdbx_seq_one_letter_code
_entity_poly.pdbx_strand_id
1 'polypeptide(L)'
;MKGIVTIVMVALLALAGCAPEKDTPELRLQRAEEVAALEVEHGVFDGALDRGANIALSESLGTLGEQLGRPTTETDKERLFGILREALAEFMTKEAWMKVESGVYAAHLTASELGDLAAFYKTASGSKLLTVQSALMTEMSEAAGKLFAENRESFEKRVAEAVDKAYPELTQGVKK
;
A
#
# COMPACT_ATOMS: atom_id res chain seq x y z
N MET A 1 -42.57 67.11 -2.11
CA MET A 1 -42.67 65.76 -1.57
C MET A 1 -41.79 64.84 -2.46
N LYS A 2 -40.67 64.40 -1.99
CA LYS A 2 -39.66 63.65 -2.77
C LYS A 2 -39.84 62.16 -2.47
N GLY A 3 -40.25 61.39 -3.49
CA GLY A 3 -40.38 59.94 -3.38
C GLY A 3 -39.02 59.27 -3.52
N ILE A 4 -38.63 58.51 -2.51
CA ILE A 4 -37.42 57.66 -2.48
C ILE A 4 -37.77 56.34 -3.16
N VAL A 5 -37.16 56.10 -4.31
CA VAL A 5 -37.23 54.81 -5.01
C VAL A 5 -36.13 53.95 -4.44
N THR A 6 -36.50 52.98 -3.60
CA THR A 6 -35.59 51.95 -3.06
C THR A 6 -35.38 50.87 -4.11
N ILE A 7 -34.21 50.86 -4.73
CA ILE A 7 -33.78 49.78 -5.62
C ILE A 7 -33.36 48.60 -4.75
N VAL A 8 -34.20 47.56 -4.70
CA VAL A 8 -33.84 46.27 -4.12
C VAL A 8 -33.00 45.51 -5.16
N MET A 9 -31.68 45.53 -4.97
CA MET A 9 -30.74 44.76 -5.75
C MET A 9 -30.78 43.31 -5.25
N VAL A 10 -31.56 42.46 -5.89
CA VAL A 10 -31.58 41.02 -5.65
C VAL A 10 -30.30 40.48 -6.25
N ALA A 11 -29.30 40.21 -5.38
CA ALA A 11 -28.11 39.43 -5.74
C ALA A 11 -28.54 37.97 -5.93
N LEU A 12 -28.83 37.58 -7.17
CA LEU A 12 -28.87 36.19 -7.59
C LEU A 12 -27.46 35.65 -7.47
N LEU A 13 -27.12 35.01 -6.32
CA LEU A 13 -26.01 34.08 -6.21
C LEU A 13 -26.31 32.92 -7.17
N ALA A 14 -25.74 32.99 -8.35
CA ALA A 14 -25.66 31.86 -9.25
C ALA A 14 -24.90 30.74 -8.51
N LEU A 15 -25.64 29.82 -7.91
CA LEU A 15 -25.16 28.49 -7.60
C LEU A 15 -24.88 27.84 -8.97
N ALA A 16 -23.70 28.13 -9.52
CA ALA A 16 -23.12 27.29 -10.56
C ALA A 16 -22.90 25.94 -9.91
N GLY A 17 -23.93 25.10 -9.88
CA GLY A 17 -23.81 23.70 -9.57
C GLY A 17 -22.80 23.14 -10.56
N CYS A 18 -21.59 22.82 -10.10
CA CYS A 18 -20.68 22.02 -10.89
C CYS A 18 -21.45 20.77 -11.29
N ALA A 19 -21.76 20.65 -12.57
CA ALA A 19 -22.26 19.39 -13.11
C ALA A 19 -21.22 18.33 -12.68
N PRO A 20 -21.64 17.17 -12.19
CA PRO A 20 -20.71 16.14 -11.80
C PRO A 20 -19.79 15.85 -12.98
N GLU A 21 -18.48 15.97 -12.75
CA GLU A 21 -17.47 15.70 -13.76
C GLU A 21 -17.69 14.27 -14.28
N LYS A 22 -17.76 14.12 -15.62
CA LYS A 22 -18.08 12.82 -16.20
C LYS A 22 -16.93 11.86 -15.94
N ASP A 23 -17.21 10.77 -15.24
CA ASP A 23 -16.25 9.73 -14.94
C ASP A 23 -15.81 9.00 -16.23
N THR A 24 -14.62 9.31 -16.74
CA THR A 24 -14.02 8.69 -17.93
C THR A 24 -12.69 7.98 -17.57
N PRO A 25 -12.28 6.98 -18.35
CA PRO A 25 -10.98 6.32 -18.12
C PRO A 25 -9.79 7.29 -18.10
N GLU A 26 -9.81 8.29 -18.99
CA GLU A 26 -8.75 9.30 -19.10
C GLU A 26 -8.70 10.17 -17.85
N LEU A 27 -9.87 10.59 -17.35
CA LEU A 27 -9.95 11.40 -16.14
C LEU A 27 -9.54 10.60 -14.89
N ARG A 28 -9.94 9.33 -14.83
CA ARG A 28 -9.48 8.44 -13.75
C ARG A 28 -7.96 8.32 -13.74
N LEU A 29 -7.35 8.09 -14.91
CA LEU A 29 -5.90 7.98 -15.01
C LEU A 29 -5.21 9.28 -14.58
N GLN A 30 -5.68 10.43 -15.06
CA GLN A 30 -5.13 11.73 -14.66
C GLN A 30 -5.21 11.98 -13.16
N ARG A 31 -6.34 11.64 -12.52
CA ARG A 31 -6.50 11.77 -11.06
C ARG A 31 -5.65 10.76 -10.29
N ALA A 32 -5.51 9.56 -10.82
CA ALA A 32 -4.65 8.53 -10.25
C ALA A 32 -3.16 8.91 -10.30
N GLU A 33 -2.71 9.54 -11.38
CA GLU A 33 -1.35 10.10 -11.49
C GLU A 33 -1.08 11.19 -10.44
N GLU A 34 -2.08 12.03 -10.13
CA GLU A 34 -1.98 13.02 -9.06
C GLU A 34 -1.82 12.36 -7.69
N VAL A 35 -2.58 11.29 -7.41
CA VAL A 35 -2.47 10.51 -6.16
C VAL A 35 -1.10 9.86 -6.06
N ALA A 36 -0.66 9.14 -7.10
CA ALA A 36 0.65 8.48 -7.14
C ALA A 36 1.82 9.47 -6.97
N ALA A 37 1.72 10.67 -7.54
CA ALA A 37 2.73 11.71 -7.36
C ALA A 37 2.84 12.16 -5.89
N LEU A 38 1.71 12.34 -5.19
CA LEU A 38 1.68 12.68 -3.77
C LEU A 38 2.28 11.56 -2.91
N GLU A 39 2.01 10.31 -3.23
CA GLU A 39 2.56 9.16 -2.51
C GLU A 39 4.08 9.07 -2.70
N VAL A 40 4.57 9.23 -3.93
CA VAL A 40 6.02 9.25 -4.21
C VAL A 40 6.73 10.42 -3.50
N GLU A 41 6.12 11.61 -3.46
CA GLU A 41 6.65 12.77 -2.74
C GLU A 41 6.83 12.49 -1.24
N HIS A 42 5.95 11.69 -0.65
CA HIS A 42 5.95 11.36 0.78
C HIS A 42 6.68 10.05 1.13
N GLY A 43 7.42 9.46 0.19
CA GLY A 43 8.29 8.31 0.44
C GLY A 43 7.62 6.95 0.36
N VAL A 44 6.38 6.86 -0.15
CA VAL A 44 5.70 5.57 -0.33
C VAL A 44 6.47 4.65 -1.28
N PHE A 45 7.08 5.22 -2.31
CA PHE A 45 7.96 4.51 -3.25
C PHE A 45 9.17 3.86 -2.55
N ASP A 46 9.85 4.59 -1.67
CA ASP A 46 10.98 4.04 -0.91
C ASP A 46 10.54 2.87 -0.02
N GLY A 47 9.38 3.00 0.63
CA GLY A 47 8.77 1.90 1.37
C GLY A 47 8.40 0.69 0.50
N ALA A 48 8.04 0.89 -0.76
CA ALA A 48 7.79 -0.21 -1.70
C ALA A 48 9.08 -0.93 -2.09
N LEU A 49 10.17 -0.20 -2.35
CA LEU A 49 11.50 -0.77 -2.58
C LEU A 49 11.97 -1.59 -1.38
N ASP A 50 11.83 -1.06 -0.17
CA ASP A 50 12.24 -1.74 1.06
C ASP A 50 11.44 -3.03 1.27
N ARG A 51 10.14 -3.03 1.02
CA ARG A 51 9.30 -4.25 1.09
C ARG A 51 9.73 -5.27 0.04
N GLY A 52 9.96 -4.86 -1.21
CA GLY A 52 10.46 -5.74 -2.27
C GLY A 52 11.80 -6.37 -1.90
N ALA A 53 12.74 -5.57 -1.38
CA ALA A 53 14.04 -6.03 -0.93
C ALA A 53 13.93 -7.04 0.25
N ASN A 54 13.02 -6.82 1.21
CA ASN A 54 12.78 -7.73 2.32
C ASN A 54 12.18 -9.07 1.86
N ILE A 55 11.28 -9.06 0.87
CA ILE A 55 10.75 -10.30 0.28
C ILE A 55 11.89 -11.09 -0.37
N ALA A 56 12.67 -10.45 -1.25
CA ALA A 56 13.81 -11.07 -1.91
C ALA A 56 14.88 -11.54 -0.90
N LEU A 57 15.10 -10.80 0.19
CA LEU A 57 15.99 -11.20 1.28
C LEU A 57 15.54 -12.50 1.92
N SER A 58 14.27 -12.61 2.28
CA SER A 58 13.73 -13.81 2.93
C SER A 58 13.89 -15.07 2.08
N GLU A 59 13.75 -14.93 0.76
CA GLU A 59 13.93 -16.02 -0.21
C GLU A 59 15.41 -16.39 -0.41
N SER A 60 16.32 -15.42 -0.29
CA SER A 60 17.75 -15.59 -0.62
C SER A 60 18.60 -16.04 0.56
N LEU A 61 18.16 -15.88 1.81
CA LEU A 61 18.97 -16.16 3.02
C LEU A 61 19.43 -17.62 3.13
N GLY A 62 18.58 -18.57 2.76
CA GLY A 62 18.92 -19.99 2.76
C GLY A 62 20.08 -20.28 1.81
N THR A 63 19.96 -19.83 0.57
CA THR A 63 20.99 -19.99 -0.47
C THR A 63 22.31 -19.31 -0.08
N LEU A 64 22.23 -18.10 0.50
CA LEU A 64 23.44 -17.42 0.97
C LEU A 64 24.15 -18.22 2.07
N GLY A 65 23.40 -18.77 3.03
CA GLY A 65 23.96 -19.60 4.10
C GLY A 65 24.68 -20.84 3.56
N GLU A 66 24.07 -21.52 2.57
CA GLU A 66 24.68 -22.65 1.87
C GLU A 66 25.99 -22.25 1.15
N GLN A 67 26.00 -21.14 0.42
CA GLN A 67 27.18 -20.63 -0.26
C GLN A 67 28.31 -20.24 0.69
N LEU A 68 27.96 -19.67 1.86
CA LEU A 68 28.95 -19.30 2.89
C LEU A 68 29.45 -20.50 3.71
N GLY A 69 28.79 -21.66 3.63
CA GLY A 69 29.08 -22.83 4.46
C GLY A 69 28.85 -22.58 5.96
N ARG A 70 28.06 -21.58 6.34
CA ARG A 70 27.71 -21.20 7.71
C ARG A 70 26.36 -20.50 7.79
N PRO A 71 25.73 -20.46 8.97
CA PRO A 71 24.53 -19.63 9.15
C PRO A 71 24.79 -18.14 8.85
N THR A 72 23.80 -17.48 8.27
CA THR A 72 23.87 -16.03 8.01
C THR A 72 23.80 -15.22 9.29
N THR A 73 24.62 -14.17 9.39
CA THR A 73 24.63 -13.19 10.48
C THR A 73 23.73 -12.00 10.16
N GLU A 74 23.45 -11.12 11.13
CA GLU A 74 22.73 -9.87 10.88
C GLU A 74 23.48 -8.98 9.88
N THR A 75 24.80 -8.91 9.97
CA THR A 75 25.63 -8.17 9.00
C THR A 75 25.50 -8.73 7.58
N ASP A 76 25.38 -10.05 7.42
CA ASP A 76 25.15 -10.66 6.10
C ASP A 76 23.76 -10.26 5.56
N LYS A 77 22.75 -10.25 6.43
CA LYS A 77 21.40 -9.83 6.07
C LYS A 77 21.33 -8.35 5.65
N GLU A 78 21.93 -7.47 6.45
CA GLU A 78 21.98 -6.03 6.13
C GLU A 78 22.68 -5.76 4.80
N ARG A 79 23.81 -6.46 4.55
CA ARG A 79 24.55 -6.34 3.28
C ARG A 79 23.73 -6.86 2.10
N LEU A 80 23.11 -8.03 2.24
CA LEU A 80 22.29 -8.61 1.19
C LEU A 80 21.06 -7.76 0.91
N PHE A 81 20.41 -7.21 1.96
CA PHE A 81 19.30 -6.26 1.80
C PHE A 81 19.71 -5.05 0.97
N GLY A 82 20.86 -4.43 1.26
CA GLY A 82 21.36 -3.30 0.49
C GLY A 82 21.55 -3.64 -1.00
N ILE A 83 22.19 -4.78 -1.29
CA ILE A 83 22.40 -5.27 -2.67
C ILE A 83 21.04 -5.48 -3.39
N LEU A 84 20.09 -6.13 -2.72
CA LEU A 84 18.78 -6.41 -3.31
C LEU A 84 17.99 -5.12 -3.55
N ARG A 85 18.04 -4.17 -2.63
CA ARG A 85 17.40 -2.87 -2.77
C ARG A 85 17.96 -2.07 -3.94
N GLU A 86 19.30 -2.03 -4.09
CA GLU A 86 19.96 -1.37 -5.21
C GLU A 86 19.59 -2.03 -6.54
N ALA A 87 19.63 -3.36 -6.61
CA ALA A 87 19.24 -4.10 -7.81
C ALA A 87 17.76 -3.85 -8.20
N LEU A 88 16.86 -3.78 -7.23
CA LEU A 88 15.47 -3.42 -7.49
C LEU A 88 15.33 -2.00 -8.04
N ALA A 89 16.09 -1.04 -7.51
CA ALA A 89 16.03 0.35 -7.93
C ALA A 89 16.48 0.59 -9.37
N GLU A 90 17.24 -0.34 -9.99
CA GLU A 90 17.68 -0.25 -11.39
C GLU A 90 16.51 -0.32 -12.39
N PHE A 91 15.47 -1.10 -12.09
CA PHE A 91 14.29 -1.28 -12.95
C PHE A 91 12.99 -0.75 -12.36
N MET A 92 12.85 -0.70 -11.04
CA MET A 92 11.72 -0.08 -10.38
C MET A 92 12.03 1.40 -10.11
N THR A 93 11.98 2.22 -11.17
CA THR A 93 12.14 3.67 -11.03
C THR A 93 10.85 4.31 -10.50
N LYS A 94 10.93 5.55 -10.01
CA LYS A 94 9.74 6.32 -9.57
C LYS A 94 8.70 6.45 -10.68
N GLU A 95 9.16 6.68 -11.91
CA GLU A 95 8.31 6.82 -13.10
C GLU A 95 7.61 5.50 -13.43
N ALA A 96 8.36 4.38 -13.39
CA ALA A 96 7.79 3.05 -13.63
C ALA A 96 6.77 2.68 -12.53
N TRP A 97 7.09 2.99 -11.28
CA TRP A 97 6.19 2.79 -10.14
C TRP A 97 4.91 3.61 -10.28
N MET A 98 5.01 4.92 -10.50
CA MET A 98 3.86 5.80 -10.68
C MET A 98 2.93 5.34 -11.80
N LYS A 99 3.50 4.86 -12.91
CA LYS A 99 2.71 4.32 -14.03
C LYS A 99 1.93 3.07 -13.65
N VAL A 100 2.52 2.16 -12.89
CA VAL A 100 1.83 0.94 -12.40
C VAL A 100 0.76 1.32 -11.38
N GLU A 101 1.12 2.13 -10.41
CA GLU A 101 0.26 2.55 -9.31
C GLU A 101 -0.96 3.33 -9.81
N SER A 102 -0.77 4.32 -10.69
CA SER A 102 -1.86 5.07 -11.30
C SER A 102 -2.78 4.17 -12.13
N GLY A 103 -2.24 3.18 -12.85
CA GLY A 103 -3.04 2.19 -13.58
C GLY A 103 -3.91 1.36 -12.65
N VAL A 104 -3.37 0.93 -11.50
CA VAL A 104 -4.13 0.17 -10.48
C VAL A 104 -5.22 1.05 -9.87
N TYR A 105 -4.90 2.26 -9.45
CA TYR A 105 -5.90 3.19 -8.90
C TYR A 105 -7.04 3.49 -9.89
N ALA A 106 -6.71 3.79 -11.14
CA ALA A 106 -7.71 4.09 -12.19
C ALA A 106 -8.62 2.88 -12.51
N ALA A 107 -8.15 1.66 -12.28
CA ALA A 107 -8.94 0.44 -12.48
C ALA A 107 -9.97 0.20 -11.36
N HIS A 108 -9.70 0.71 -10.15
CA HIS A 108 -10.50 0.40 -8.95
C HIS A 108 -11.31 1.58 -8.42
N LEU A 109 -10.92 2.83 -8.72
CA LEU A 109 -11.55 4.03 -8.20
C LEU A 109 -12.09 4.90 -9.31
N THR A 110 -13.18 5.62 -9.02
CA THR A 110 -13.73 6.65 -9.91
C THR A 110 -12.90 7.93 -9.86
N ALA A 111 -13.04 8.79 -10.86
CA ALA A 111 -12.37 10.08 -10.89
C ALA A 111 -12.71 10.96 -9.67
N SER A 112 -13.95 10.89 -9.17
CA SER A 112 -14.37 11.62 -7.96
C SER A 112 -13.67 11.10 -6.72
N GLU A 113 -13.62 9.76 -6.51
CA GLU A 113 -12.94 9.15 -5.36
C GLU A 113 -11.44 9.43 -5.36
N LEU A 114 -10.82 9.42 -6.54
CA LEU A 114 -9.41 9.79 -6.70
C LEU A 114 -9.17 11.27 -6.39
N GLY A 115 -10.10 12.15 -6.79
CA GLY A 115 -10.05 13.57 -6.44
C GLY A 115 -10.17 13.80 -4.94
N ASP A 116 -11.07 13.09 -4.26
CA ASP A 116 -11.23 13.15 -2.80
C ASP A 116 -10.00 12.62 -2.08
N LEU A 117 -9.40 11.53 -2.58
CA LEU A 117 -8.17 10.95 -2.04
C LEU A 117 -6.99 11.92 -2.17
N ALA A 118 -6.79 12.52 -3.34
CA ALA A 118 -5.77 13.54 -3.56
C ALA A 118 -5.98 14.77 -2.66
N ALA A 119 -7.23 15.21 -2.50
CA ALA A 119 -7.57 16.29 -1.59
C ALA A 119 -7.25 15.95 -0.13
N PHE A 120 -7.57 14.73 0.30
CA PHE A 120 -7.21 14.24 1.64
C PHE A 120 -5.70 14.21 1.84
N TYR A 121 -4.92 13.68 0.91
CA TYR A 121 -3.46 13.60 1.02
C TYR A 121 -2.77 14.97 1.10
N LYS A 122 -3.39 16.02 0.57
CA LYS A 122 -2.94 17.41 0.70
C LYS A 122 -3.23 18.03 2.06
N THR A 123 -4.07 17.41 2.91
CA THR A 123 -4.28 17.86 4.28
C THR A 123 -3.09 17.50 5.18
N ALA A 124 -2.92 18.21 6.31
CA ALA A 124 -1.88 17.89 7.28
C ALA A 124 -1.95 16.43 7.77
N SER A 125 -3.16 15.90 7.99
CA SER A 125 -3.37 14.53 8.44
C SER A 125 -3.07 13.51 7.33
N GLY A 126 -3.49 13.78 6.09
CA GLY A 126 -3.25 12.90 4.95
C GLY A 126 -1.76 12.83 4.60
N SER A 127 -1.08 13.98 4.51
CA SER A 127 0.37 14.06 4.30
C SER A 127 1.14 13.32 5.42
N LYS A 128 0.73 13.51 6.68
CA LYS A 128 1.33 12.78 7.80
C LYS A 128 1.13 11.27 7.68
N LEU A 129 -0.07 10.83 7.29
CA LEU A 129 -0.36 9.41 7.08
C LEU A 129 0.57 8.80 6.02
N LEU A 130 0.71 9.44 4.86
CA LEU A 130 1.63 8.99 3.80
C LEU A 130 3.06 8.85 4.30
N THR A 131 3.56 9.87 5.01
CA THR A 131 4.93 9.88 5.55
C THR A 131 5.22 8.74 6.52
N VAL A 132 4.22 8.33 7.32
CA VAL A 132 4.40 7.28 8.35
C VAL A 132 3.87 5.91 7.91
N GLN A 133 3.25 5.80 6.74
CA GLN A 133 2.56 4.58 6.28
C GLN A 133 3.48 3.35 6.30
N SER A 134 4.70 3.48 5.80
CA SER A 134 5.65 2.36 5.78
C SER A 134 6.01 1.89 7.20
N ALA A 135 6.28 2.84 8.11
CA ALA A 135 6.56 2.52 9.52
C ALA A 135 5.36 1.84 10.20
N LEU A 136 4.14 2.38 9.99
CA LEU A 136 2.91 1.78 10.53
C LEU A 136 2.73 0.34 10.05
N MET A 137 2.92 0.08 8.77
CA MET A 137 2.79 -1.27 8.22
C MET A 137 3.84 -2.23 8.78
N THR A 138 5.07 -1.77 8.98
CA THR A 138 6.15 -2.56 9.61
C THR A 138 5.79 -2.89 11.06
N GLU A 139 5.46 -1.91 11.87
CA GLU A 139 5.10 -2.09 13.28
C GLU A 139 3.86 -3.00 13.46
N MET A 140 2.85 -2.84 12.61
CA MET A 140 1.67 -3.71 12.61
C MET A 140 2.03 -5.15 12.25
N SER A 141 2.92 -5.36 11.28
CA SER A 141 3.39 -6.69 10.88
C SER A 141 4.19 -7.36 11.99
N GLU A 142 5.07 -6.61 12.67
CA GLU A 142 5.81 -7.10 13.83
C GLU A 142 4.89 -7.47 15.00
N ALA A 143 3.90 -6.62 15.30
CA ALA A 143 2.91 -6.89 16.34
C ALA A 143 2.07 -8.15 16.01
N ALA A 144 1.65 -8.31 14.74
CA ALA A 144 0.97 -9.52 14.28
C ALA A 144 1.86 -10.76 14.40
N GLY A 145 3.15 -10.66 14.05
CA GLY A 145 4.13 -11.73 14.22
C GLY A 145 4.29 -12.17 15.69
N LYS A 146 4.37 -11.22 16.62
CA LYS A 146 4.41 -11.51 18.06
C LYS A 146 3.13 -12.22 18.52
N LEU A 147 1.96 -11.71 18.13
CA LEU A 147 0.68 -12.33 18.46
C LEU A 147 0.58 -13.77 17.91
N PHE A 148 1.08 -14.00 16.69
CA PHE A 148 1.13 -15.35 16.12
C PHE A 148 2.08 -16.26 16.91
N ALA A 149 3.27 -15.77 17.27
CA ALA A 149 4.24 -16.55 18.05
C ALA A 149 3.69 -16.97 19.43
N GLU A 150 2.98 -16.04 20.11
CA GLU A 150 2.34 -16.31 21.41
C GLU A 150 1.20 -17.35 21.32
N ASN A 151 0.56 -17.45 20.14
CA ASN A 151 -0.59 -18.35 19.93
C ASN A 151 -0.26 -19.56 19.03
N ARG A 152 1.03 -19.79 18.71
CA ARG A 152 1.47 -20.81 17.74
C ARG A 152 0.89 -22.19 18.02
N GLU A 153 1.01 -22.69 19.24
CA GLU A 153 0.53 -24.03 19.61
C GLU A 153 -0.97 -24.18 19.38
N SER A 154 -1.75 -23.19 19.80
CA SER A 154 -3.20 -23.16 19.59
C SER A 154 -3.57 -23.10 18.10
N PHE A 155 -2.79 -22.36 17.32
CA PHE A 155 -2.96 -22.26 15.87
C PHE A 155 -2.67 -23.60 15.18
N GLU A 156 -1.51 -24.21 15.47
CA GLU A 156 -1.10 -25.50 14.89
C GLU A 156 -2.11 -26.61 15.21
N LYS A 157 -2.60 -26.66 16.45
CA LYS A 157 -3.65 -27.60 16.84
C LYS A 157 -4.94 -27.41 16.03
N ARG A 158 -5.40 -26.17 15.89
CA ARG A 158 -6.62 -25.86 15.10
C ARG A 158 -6.46 -26.19 13.63
N VAL A 159 -5.27 -25.91 13.07
CA VAL A 159 -4.96 -26.27 11.68
C VAL A 159 -4.98 -27.79 11.50
N ALA A 160 -4.31 -28.54 12.39
CA ALA A 160 -4.31 -30.02 12.35
C ALA A 160 -5.75 -30.58 12.42
N GLU A 161 -6.57 -30.13 13.38
CA GLU A 161 -7.97 -30.55 13.50
C GLU A 161 -8.80 -30.21 12.22
N ALA A 162 -8.55 -29.04 11.61
CA ALA A 162 -9.25 -28.64 10.38
C ALA A 162 -8.80 -29.46 9.17
N VAL A 163 -7.50 -29.77 9.06
CA VAL A 163 -6.93 -30.63 8.01
C VAL A 163 -7.48 -32.05 8.13
N ASP A 164 -7.46 -32.65 9.33
CA ASP A 164 -7.99 -33.99 9.58
C ASP A 164 -9.47 -34.10 9.20
N LYS A 165 -10.24 -33.05 9.47
CA LYS A 165 -11.64 -32.97 9.10
C LYS A 165 -11.85 -32.82 7.58
N ALA A 166 -11.01 -32.01 6.92
CA ALA A 166 -11.14 -31.72 5.49
C ALA A 166 -10.60 -32.86 4.61
N TYR A 167 -9.59 -33.60 5.11
CA TYR A 167 -8.85 -34.64 4.38
C TYR A 167 -8.76 -35.94 5.21
N PRO A 168 -9.88 -36.64 5.49
CA PRO A 168 -9.87 -37.83 6.34
C PRO A 168 -9.03 -38.97 5.78
N GLU A 169 -8.73 -38.96 4.48
CA GLU A 169 -7.85 -39.93 3.82
C GLU A 169 -6.38 -39.82 4.30
N LEU A 170 -5.91 -38.66 4.75
CA LEU A 170 -4.55 -38.47 5.25
C LEU A 170 -4.33 -39.16 6.59
N THR A 171 -5.38 -39.28 7.41
CA THR A 171 -5.32 -39.95 8.72
C THR A 171 -5.48 -41.46 8.62
N GLN A 172 -6.09 -41.98 7.54
CA GLN A 172 -6.31 -43.41 7.31
C GLN A 172 -5.09 -44.14 6.70
N GLY A 173 -4.17 -43.39 6.07
CA GLY A 173 -2.97 -43.94 5.41
C GLY A 173 -1.80 -44.30 6.35
N VAL A 174 -1.83 -43.93 7.62
CA VAL A 174 -0.74 -44.16 8.60
C VAL A 174 -0.88 -45.47 9.37
N LYS A 175 -1.96 -46.23 9.15
CA LYS A 175 -2.18 -47.56 9.77
C LYS A 175 -1.80 -48.71 8.82
N LYS A 176 -0.55 -48.76 8.39
CA LYS A 176 0.04 -49.97 7.82
C LYS A 176 1.45 -50.24 8.41
#